data_575143924788e2b1ef596c539f43e98b
#
_entry.id   575143924788e2b1ef596c539f43e98b
#
_cell.length_a   1.000
_cell.length_b   1.000
_cell.length_c   1.000
_cell.angle_alpha   90.00
_cell.angle_beta   90.00
_cell.angle_gamma   90.00
#
_symmetry.space_group_name_H-M   'P 1'
#
loop_
_entity.id
_entity.type
_entity.pdbx_description
1 polymer ?
#
loop_
_entity_poly.entity_id
_entity_poly.type
_entity_poly.pdbx_seq_one_letter_code
_entity_poly.pdbx_strand_id
1 'polypeptide(L)'
;MKHVGEKVVRIEAEALRALAERIAGPMAEGFNRAVDLMHRCRGRIVVTGMGKSGIIARKIAATLNSTGTPALFMHPVEAVHGDLGMVVGGDVVLALSASGETEEILRLLATLKRLQIPLIAMTCNQSEERANRSAFSPIPARPTPPPGERKNRKDSLAEAADLALDCSVAQEAGTLGLAPTASTTTMLALGDALAMALAEKRGFKEEDFANLHPGGKLGKRLARVESLMHTGDAVPQVTPPTRMPDVIYEMSRKKLGITTVVEGHQLVGVISDGDLRRLLEKHGKDALDLTAEECMTKNPRTISRAEFATAALAKMEENKITSLAVVDGGGRLEGIVHLHDLWGTEMM
;
A
#
# COMPACT_ATOMS: atom_id res chain seq x y z
N MET A 1 -24.41 -17.07 23.95
CA MET A 1 -23.55 -16.79 22.77
C MET A 1 -22.65 -15.58 23.00
N LYS A 2 -23.15 -14.42 23.52
CA LYS A 2 -22.31 -13.21 23.77
C LYS A 2 -21.06 -13.50 24.61
N HIS A 3 -21.18 -14.24 25.71
CA HIS A 3 -20.03 -14.59 26.57
C HIS A 3 -18.99 -15.48 25.88
N VAL A 4 -19.40 -16.34 24.92
CA VAL A 4 -18.45 -17.16 24.16
C VAL A 4 -17.62 -16.28 23.22
N GLY A 5 -18.29 -15.40 22.49
CA GLY A 5 -17.58 -14.46 21.59
C GLY A 5 -16.61 -13.56 22.35
N GLU A 6 -17.06 -12.96 23.48
CA GLU A 6 -16.19 -12.15 24.32
C GLU A 6 -14.95 -12.93 24.81
N LYS A 7 -15.15 -14.18 25.27
CA LYS A 7 -14.04 -15.03 25.74
C LYS A 7 -13.03 -15.31 24.63
N VAL A 8 -13.50 -15.58 23.40
CA VAL A 8 -12.62 -15.80 22.24
C VAL A 8 -11.75 -14.59 21.99
N VAL A 9 -12.35 -13.41 21.90
CA VAL A 9 -11.62 -12.15 21.64
C VAL A 9 -10.61 -11.84 22.75
N ARG A 10 -10.96 -12.10 24.03
CA ARG A 10 -10.04 -11.91 25.16
C ARG A 10 -8.82 -12.84 25.09
N ILE A 11 -9.02 -14.11 24.71
CA ILE A 11 -7.91 -15.08 24.55
C ILE A 11 -6.97 -14.61 23.43
N GLU A 12 -7.49 -14.18 22.30
CA GLU A 12 -6.68 -13.66 21.20
C GLU A 12 -5.94 -12.36 21.56
N ALA A 13 -6.62 -11.44 22.26
CA ALA A 13 -5.99 -10.21 22.75
C ALA A 13 -4.84 -10.47 23.72
N GLU A 14 -4.96 -11.46 24.61
CA GLU A 14 -3.89 -11.86 25.51
C GLU A 14 -2.71 -12.48 24.76
N ALA A 15 -2.99 -13.30 23.74
CA ALA A 15 -1.96 -13.86 22.88
C ALA A 15 -1.16 -12.78 22.13
N LEU A 16 -1.83 -11.71 21.66
CA LEU A 16 -1.18 -10.56 21.03
C LEU A 16 -0.33 -9.76 22.03
N ARG A 17 -0.77 -9.54 23.26
CA ARG A 17 0.07 -8.90 24.29
C ARG A 17 1.34 -9.70 24.55
N ALA A 18 1.20 -11.02 24.73
CA ALA A 18 2.35 -11.88 24.94
C ALA A 18 3.31 -11.89 23.72
N LEU A 19 2.80 -11.76 22.49
CA LEU A 19 3.62 -11.59 21.30
C LEU A 19 4.38 -10.26 21.34
N ALA A 20 3.73 -9.16 21.69
CA ALA A 20 4.37 -7.84 21.79
C ALA A 20 5.50 -7.83 22.83
N GLU A 21 5.27 -8.43 24.00
CA GLU A 21 6.31 -8.60 25.02
C GLU A 21 7.50 -9.45 24.54
N ARG A 22 7.24 -10.50 23.75
CA ARG A 22 8.34 -11.28 23.14
C ARG A 22 9.14 -10.47 22.13
N ILE A 23 8.48 -9.69 21.28
CA ILE A 23 9.16 -8.80 20.31
C ILE A 23 9.99 -7.75 21.05
N ALA A 24 9.47 -7.17 22.13
CA ALA A 24 10.18 -6.17 22.93
C ALA A 24 11.33 -6.76 23.76
N GLY A 25 11.31 -8.07 24.04
CA GLY A 25 12.25 -8.77 24.92
C GLY A 25 13.00 -9.90 24.23
N PRO A 26 12.69 -11.18 24.53
CA PRO A 26 13.53 -12.31 24.14
C PRO A 26 13.62 -12.55 22.61
N MET A 27 12.67 -12.05 21.82
CA MET A 27 12.68 -12.19 20.37
C MET A 27 13.20 -10.93 19.64
N ALA A 28 13.57 -9.86 20.35
CA ALA A 28 13.96 -8.58 19.75
C ALA A 28 15.10 -8.72 18.73
N GLU A 29 16.16 -9.43 19.08
CA GLU A 29 17.29 -9.66 18.18
C GLU A 29 16.87 -10.49 16.95
N GLY A 30 16.11 -11.57 17.16
CA GLY A 30 15.60 -12.41 16.08
C GLY A 30 14.69 -11.64 15.13
N PHE A 31 13.80 -10.79 15.67
CA PHE A 31 12.93 -9.94 14.89
C PHE A 31 13.73 -8.94 14.03
N ASN A 32 14.68 -8.23 14.62
CA ASN A 32 15.53 -7.28 13.91
C ASN A 32 16.34 -7.98 12.80
N ARG A 33 16.90 -9.16 13.08
CA ARG A 33 17.64 -9.96 12.08
C ARG A 33 16.72 -10.43 10.94
N ALA A 34 15.46 -10.77 11.22
CA ALA A 34 14.49 -11.12 10.19
C ALA A 34 14.19 -9.92 9.29
N VAL A 35 13.93 -8.74 9.87
CA VAL A 35 13.74 -7.50 9.10
C VAL A 35 14.99 -7.18 8.27
N ASP A 36 16.20 -7.36 8.82
CA ASP A 36 17.45 -7.13 8.10
C ASP A 36 17.64 -8.09 6.93
N LEU A 37 17.32 -9.35 7.12
CA LEU A 37 17.40 -10.37 6.09
C LEU A 37 16.42 -10.07 4.95
N MET A 38 15.18 -9.71 5.28
CA MET A 38 14.17 -9.30 4.31
C MET A 38 14.53 -7.98 3.60
N HIS A 39 15.17 -7.04 4.31
CA HIS A 39 15.62 -5.77 3.73
C HIS A 39 16.73 -5.97 2.69
N ARG A 40 17.66 -6.91 2.94
CA ARG A 40 18.76 -7.26 2.02
C ARG A 40 18.33 -8.17 0.87
N CYS A 41 17.10 -8.66 0.88
CA CYS A 41 16.54 -9.46 -0.20
C CYS A 41 16.59 -8.68 -1.52
N ARG A 42 17.23 -9.24 -2.53
CA ARG A 42 17.34 -8.66 -3.89
C ARG A 42 16.26 -9.18 -4.83
N GLY A 43 15.61 -10.26 -4.47
CA GLY A 43 14.51 -10.89 -5.16
C GLY A 43 13.17 -10.56 -4.49
N ARG A 44 12.39 -11.59 -4.20
CA ARG A 44 11.05 -11.51 -3.60
C ARG A 44 11.01 -12.21 -2.25
N ILE A 45 10.06 -11.83 -1.42
CA ILE A 45 9.72 -12.59 -0.23
C ILE A 45 8.70 -13.66 -0.62
N VAL A 46 9.13 -14.92 -0.60
CA VAL A 46 8.25 -16.07 -0.90
C VAL A 46 7.63 -16.54 0.39
N VAL A 47 6.32 -16.29 0.56
CA VAL A 47 5.60 -16.67 1.77
C VAL A 47 4.89 -18.00 1.54
N THR A 48 5.08 -18.98 2.44
CA THR A 48 4.49 -20.31 2.30
C THR A 48 3.86 -20.80 3.60
N GLY A 49 2.84 -21.64 3.48
CA GLY A 49 2.10 -22.23 4.61
C GLY A 49 0.99 -23.12 4.13
N MET A 50 0.53 -24.06 4.99
CA MET A 50 -0.51 -25.02 4.69
C MET A 50 -1.81 -24.71 5.42
N GLY A 51 -2.94 -24.96 4.80
CA GLY A 51 -4.27 -24.80 5.41
C GLY A 51 -4.52 -23.38 5.93
N LYS A 52 -4.85 -23.22 7.22
CA LYS A 52 -5.09 -21.90 7.83
C LYS A 52 -3.83 -21.04 7.84
N SER A 53 -2.66 -21.62 8.11
CA SER A 53 -1.37 -20.90 8.00
C SER A 53 -1.10 -20.43 6.56
N GLY A 54 -1.54 -21.17 5.55
CA GLY A 54 -1.46 -20.76 4.13
C GLY A 54 -2.35 -19.55 3.81
N ILE A 55 -3.55 -19.46 4.42
CA ILE A 55 -4.42 -18.28 4.28
C ILE A 55 -3.74 -17.05 4.90
N ILE A 56 -3.14 -17.19 6.08
CA ILE A 56 -2.37 -16.13 6.73
C ILE A 56 -1.14 -15.75 5.88
N ALA A 57 -0.43 -16.72 5.32
CA ALA A 57 0.70 -16.49 4.44
C ALA A 57 0.32 -15.66 3.19
N ARG A 58 -0.84 -15.94 2.58
CA ARG A 58 -1.38 -15.12 1.47
C ARG A 58 -1.64 -13.68 1.90
N LYS A 59 -2.21 -13.47 3.09
CA LYS A 59 -2.46 -12.13 3.62
C LYS A 59 -1.15 -11.40 3.89
N ILE A 60 -0.14 -12.05 4.46
CA ILE A 60 1.18 -11.45 4.69
C ILE A 60 1.84 -11.06 3.36
N ALA A 61 1.80 -11.93 2.34
CA ALA A 61 2.32 -11.59 1.02
C ALA A 61 1.60 -10.37 0.41
N ALA A 62 0.28 -10.29 0.55
CA ALA A 62 -0.48 -9.13 0.10
C ALA A 62 -0.09 -7.84 0.86
N THR A 63 0.11 -7.91 2.18
CA THR A 63 0.57 -6.77 3.00
C THR A 63 1.96 -6.31 2.55
N LEU A 64 2.91 -7.22 2.34
CA LEU A 64 4.25 -6.90 1.84
C LEU A 64 4.19 -6.17 0.49
N ASN A 65 3.39 -6.67 -0.45
CA ASN A 65 3.20 -6.04 -1.76
C ASN A 65 2.62 -4.63 -1.61
N SER A 66 1.60 -4.45 -0.78
CA SER A 66 0.95 -3.15 -0.56
C SER A 66 1.83 -2.15 0.20
N THR A 67 2.93 -2.61 0.81
CA THR A 67 3.93 -1.80 1.50
C THR A 67 5.28 -1.74 0.79
N GLY A 68 5.28 -1.99 -0.53
CA GLY A 68 6.43 -1.78 -1.40
C GLY A 68 7.48 -2.89 -1.37
N THR A 69 7.18 -4.03 -0.78
CA THR A 69 8.06 -5.20 -0.79
C THR A 69 7.51 -6.27 -1.74
N PRO A 70 8.16 -6.58 -2.86
CA PRO A 70 7.71 -7.64 -3.75
C PRO A 70 7.62 -8.98 -3.02
N ALA A 71 6.45 -9.58 -3.01
CA ALA A 71 6.21 -10.86 -2.35
C ALA A 71 5.25 -11.73 -3.16
N LEU A 72 5.34 -13.04 -3.00
CA LEU A 72 4.42 -14.00 -3.56
C LEU A 72 4.06 -15.09 -2.54
N PHE A 73 2.88 -15.65 -2.68
CA PHE A 73 2.51 -16.86 -1.94
C PHE A 73 2.82 -18.08 -2.79
N MET A 74 3.49 -19.06 -2.20
CA MET A 74 3.77 -20.37 -2.79
C MET A 74 3.09 -21.46 -1.96
N HIS A 75 2.19 -22.22 -2.57
CA HIS A 75 1.53 -23.34 -1.89
C HIS A 75 2.51 -24.51 -1.75
N PRO A 76 2.73 -25.09 -0.54
CA PRO A 76 3.76 -26.12 -0.35
C PRO A 76 3.57 -27.37 -1.23
N VAL A 77 2.32 -27.79 -1.47
CA VAL A 77 2.01 -28.95 -2.33
C VAL A 77 2.39 -28.65 -3.78
N GLU A 78 1.97 -27.51 -4.30
CA GLU A 78 2.29 -27.11 -5.68
C GLU A 78 3.82 -26.94 -5.87
N ALA A 79 4.49 -26.44 -4.83
CA ALA A 79 5.94 -26.30 -4.83
C ALA A 79 6.65 -27.63 -5.06
N VAL A 80 6.20 -28.70 -4.40
CA VAL A 80 6.77 -30.07 -4.58
C VAL A 80 6.51 -30.61 -5.99
N HIS A 81 5.47 -30.11 -6.67
CA HIS A 81 5.06 -30.54 -8.01
C HIS A 81 5.51 -29.61 -9.15
N GLY A 82 6.38 -28.63 -8.86
CA GLY A 82 6.99 -27.80 -9.91
C GLY A 82 7.10 -26.32 -9.59
N ASP A 83 6.18 -25.74 -8.79
CA ASP A 83 6.18 -24.32 -8.48
C ASP A 83 7.42 -23.87 -7.68
N LEU A 84 8.20 -24.81 -7.14
CA LEU A 84 9.50 -24.48 -6.54
C LEU A 84 10.47 -23.82 -7.55
N GLY A 85 10.24 -23.98 -8.84
CA GLY A 85 10.94 -23.25 -9.90
C GLY A 85 10.70 -21.73 -9.89
N MET A 86 9.67 -21.25 -9.17
CA MET A 86 9.46 -19.81 -8.96
C MET A 86 10.47 -19.19 -7.98
N VAL A 87 11.11 -20.00 -7.13
CA VAL A 87 12.09 -19.54 -6.15
C VAL A 87 13.46 -19.47 -6.80
N VAL A 88 14.05 -18.29 -6.81
CA VAL A 88 15.33 -18.02 -7.48
C VAL A 88 16.37 -17.43 -6.52
N GLY A 89 17.61 -17.44 -6.91
CA GLY A 89 18.70 -16.84 -6.12
C GLY A 89 18.40 -15.36 -5.82
N GLY A 90 18.56 -14.96 -4.57
CA GLY A 90 18.24 -13.62 -4.09
C GLY A 90 16.87 -13.48 -3.41
N ASP A 91 15.99 -14.49 -3.50
CA ASP A 91 14.74 -14.56 -2.75
C ASP A 91 14.99 -14.89 -1.28
N VAL A 92 13.99 -14.62 -0.42
CA VAL A 92 13.93 -15.07 0.99
C VAL A 92 12.61 -15.81 1.18
N VAL A 93 12.63 -16.97 1.81
CA VAL A 93 11.40 -17.73 2.14
C VAL A 93 10.97 -17.42 3.56
N LEU A 94 9.68 -17.10 3.74
CA LEU A 94 9.00 -16.98 5.03
C LEU A 94 8.00 -18.12 5.15
N ALA A 95 8.30 -19.12 5.98
CA ALA A 95 7.48 -20.32 6.13
C ALA A 95 6.68 -20.30 7.44
N LEU A 96 5.36 -20.51 7.33
CA LEU A 96 4.41 -20.53 8.46
C LEU A 96 3.95 -21.96 8.75
N SER A 97 4.23 -22.46 9.94
CA SER A 97 3.75 -23.75 10.43
C SER A 97 3.54 -23.74 11.93
N ALA A 98 2.32 -23.87 12.41
CA ALA A 98 2.05 -23.86 13.86
C ALA A 98 2.77 -25.01 14.59
N SER A 99 2.83 -26.19 14.00
CA SER A 99 3.54 -27.35 14.59
C SER A 99 5.03 -27.39 14.30
N GLY A 100 5.50 -26.70 13.25
CA GLY A 100 6.85 -26.85 12.72
C GLY A 100 7.14 -28.19 12.04
N GLU A 101 6.12 -29.07 11.96
CA GLU A 101 6.21 -30.46 11.44
C GLU A 101 5.31 -30.70 10.22
N THR A 102 4.91 -29.63 9.50
CA THR A 102 4.11 -29.75 8.28
C THR A 102 4.94 -30.43 7.20
N GLU A 103 4.59 -31.66 6.83
CA GLU A 103 5.39 -32.53 5.96
C GLU A 103 5.68 -31.88 4.59
N GLU A 104 4.68 -31.22 4.00
CA GLU A 104 4.79 -30.57 2.71
C GLU A 104 5.80 -29.40 2.74
N ILE A 105 5.89 -28.68 3.86
CA ILE A 105 6.89 -27.63 4.04
C ILE A 105 8.28 -28.23 4.27
N LEU A 106 8.35 -29.30 5.08
CA LEU A 106 9.65 -29.97 5.36
C LEU A 106 10.28 -30.57 4.10
N ARG A 107 9.48 -31.03 3.14
CA ARG A 107 9.96 -31.52 1.84
C ARG A 107 10.68 -30.44 1.02
N LEU A 108 10.37 -29.17 1.23
CA LEU A 108 11.00 -28.04 0.52
C LEU A 108 12.43 -27.76 1.05
N LEU A 109 12.71 -28.09 2.30
CA LEU A 109 13.94 -27.68 3.00
C LEU A 109 15.22 -28.11 2.28
N ALA A 110 15.28 -29.35 1.77
CA ALA A 110 16.46 -29.87 1.07
C ALA A 110 16.78 -29.05 -0.18
N THR A 111 15.75 -28.66 -0.93
CA THR A 111 15.92 -27.86 -2.14
C THR A 111 16.24 -26.40 -1.81
N LEU A 112 15.60 -25.79 -0.82
CA LEU A 112 15.93 -24.43 -0.39
C LEU A 112 17.37 -24.33 0.09
N LYS A 113 17.85 -25.29 0.87
CA LYS A 113 19.28 -25.37 1.28
C LYS A 113 20.23 -25.52 0.10
N ARG A 114 19.91 -26.40 -0.86
CA ARG A 114 20.73 -26.58 -2.07
C ARG A 114 20.81 -25.30 -2.89
N LEU A 115 19.73 -24.54 -2.98
CA LEU A 115 19.65 -23.27 -3.69
C LEU A 115 20.21 -22.10 -2.86
N GLN A 116 20.63 -22.34 -1.62
CA GLN A 116 21.12 -21.33 -0.70
C GLN A 116 20.10 -20.18 -0.46
N ILE A 117 18.82 -20.52 -0.45
CA ILE A 117 17.73 -19.57 -0.20
C ILE A 117 17.56 -19.40 1.31
N PRO A 118 17.72 -18.19 1.85
CA PRO A 118 17.48 -17.92 3.27
C PRO A 118 16.05 -18.22 3.68
N LEU A 119 15.89 -18.86 4.83
CA LEU A 119 14.62 -19.32 5.37
C LEU A 119 14.34 -18.69 6.74
N ILE A 120 13.21 -18.00 6.85
CA ILE A 120 12.64 -17.53 8.11
C ILE A 120 11.46 -18.45 8.45
N ALA A 121 11.45 -19.05 9.62
CA ALA A 121 10.34 -19.85 10.11
C ALA A 121 9.50 -19.07 11.13
N MET A 122 8.18 -19.16 11.03
CA MET A 122 7.20 -18.72 12.03
C MET A 122 6.50 -19.95 12.57
N THR A 123 6.79 -20.33 13.82
CA THR A 123 6.23 -21.53 14.44
C THR A 123 5.62 -21.22 15.80
N CYS A 124 4.66 -22.09 16.26
CA CYS A 124 4.04 -21.97 17.58
C CYS A 124 4.56 -23.02 18.56
N ASN A 125 5.64 -23.71 18.22
CA ASN A 125 6.17 -24.82 18.98
C ASN A 125 7.48 -24.38 19.66
N GLN A 126 7.42 -24.04 20.97
CA GLN A 126 8.62 -23.76 21.76
C GLN A 126 9.26 -25.09 22.18
N SER A 127 10.49 -25.38 21.76
CA SER A 127 11.32 -26.35 22.44
C SER A 127 11.93 -25.71 23.70
N GLU A 128 11.88 -26.42 24.85
CA GLU A 128 12.43 -25.95 26.13
C GLU A 128 13.93 -25.58 26.04
N GLU A 129 14.69 -26.17 25.12
CA GLU A 129 16.10 -25.85 24.87
C GLU A 129 16.35 -24.46 24.29
N ARG A 130 15.38 -23.88 23.56
CA ARG A 130 15.51 -22.51 23.05
C ARG A 130 15.13 -21.47 24.10
N ALA A 131 14.18 -21.76 24.99
CA ALA A 131 13.89 -20.92 26.13
C ALA A 131 15.12 -20.74 27.03
N ASN A 132 15.98 -21.76 27.16
CA ASN A 132 17.24 -21.70 27.92
C ASN A 132 18.40 -21.02 27.19
N ARG A 133 18.39 -20.93 25.87
CA ARG A 133 19.43 -20.19 25.10
C ARG A 133 19.16 -18.67 25.02
N SER A 134 17.95 -18.23 25.30
CA SER A 134 17.55 -16.82 25.43
C SER A 134 17.33 -16.41 26.89
N ALA A 135 17.95 -17.12 27.84
CA ALA A 135 17.75 -16.87 29.26
C ALA A 135 18.24 -15.50 29.70
N PHE A 136 17.30 -14.59 29.88
CA PHE A 136 17.34 -13.60 30.97
C PHE A 136 15.93 -13.21 31.37
N SER A 137 15.58 -13.53 32.63
CA SER A 137 14.48 -13.12 33.49
C SER A 137 13.27 -14.05 33.62
N PRO A 138 12.86 -14.32 34.87
CA PRO A 138 11.74 -15.19 35.18
C PRO A 138 10.41 -14.46 35.05
N ILE A 139 9.58 -14.92 34.12
CA ILE A 139 8.14 -14.62 34.13
C ILE A 139 7.50 -15.50 35.21
N PRO A 140 6.55 -14.99 36.03
CA PRO A 140 5.95 -15.76 37.11
C PRO A 140 5.30 -17.04 36.58
N ALA A 141 5.55 -18.12 37.31
CA ALA A 141 5.17 -19.49 36.97
C ALA A 141 3.68 -19.61 36.60
N ARG A 142 3.43 -20.04 35.38
CA ARG A 142 2.12 -20.59 34.96
C ARG A 142 1.77 -21.83 35.78
N PRO A 143 0.50 -22.13 36.03
CA PRO A 143 0.11 -23.42 36.53
C PRO A 143 0.64 -24.51 35.61
N THR A 144 1.47 -25.38 36.13
CA THR A 144 2.08 -26.49 35.41
C THR A 144 0.97 -27.42 34.89
N PRO A 145 0.97 -27.79 33.59
CA PRO A 145 0.16 -28.94 33.15
C PRO A 145 0.63 -30.21 33.86
N PRO A 146 -0.26 -31.22 34.00
CA PRO A 146 0.06 -32.43 34.74
C PRO A 146 1.31 -33.12 34.20
N PRO A 147 2.08 -33.79 35.10
CA PRO A 147 3.30 -34.47 34.69
C PRO A 147 3.00 -35.57 33.69
N GLY A 148 3.52 -35.47 32.48
CA GLY A 148 3.39 -36.49 31.43
C GLY A 148 3.17 -35.97 30.01
N GLU A 149 2.72 -34.71 29.80
CA GLU A 149 2.37 -34.18 28.45
C GLU A 149 3.40 -33.24 27.81
N ARG A 150 4.50 -32.93 28.49
CA ARG A 150 5.58 -32.10 27.94
C ARG A 150 6.75 -32.96 27.45
N LYS A 151 6.51 -33.81 26.47
CA LYS A 151 7.60 -34.39 25.69
C LYS A 151 8.07 -33.35 24.65
N ASN A 152 9.39 -33.14 24.53
CA ASN A 152 10.07 -32.40 23.48
C ASN A 152 9.29 -32.47 22.16
N ARG A 153 8.48 -31.44 21.86
CA ARG A 153 7.85 -31.35 20.55
C ARG A 153 8.91 -30.93 19.57
N LYS A 154 9.21 -31.80 18.64
CA LYS A 154 10.13 -31.54 17.56
C LYS A 154 9.61 -30.35 16.74
N ASP A 155 10.51 -29.40 16.38
CA ASP A 155 10.22 -28.27 15.50
C ASP A 155 11.28 -28.26 14.38
N SER A 156 11.13 -29.22 13.47
CA SER A 156 12.07 -29.45 12.38
C SER A 156 12.21 -28.24 11.45
N LEU A 157 11.13 -27.48 11.28
CA LEU A 157 11.18 -26.25 10.48
C LEU A 157 12.02 -25.18 11.15
N ALA A 158 11.81 -24.94 12.45
CA ALA A 158 12.58 -23.94 13.19
C ALA A 158 14.07 -24.34 13.33
N GLU A 159 14.38 -25.64 13.45
CA GLU A 159 15.76 -26.15 13.48
C GLU A 159 16.47 -25.98 12.13
N ALA A 160 15.75 -26.12 11.04
CA ALA A 160 16.30 -26.03 9.69
C ALA A 160 16.42 -24.60 9.16
N ALA A 161 15.68 -23.64 9.75
CA ALA A 161 15.63 -22.26 9.33
C ALA A 161 16.88 -21.46 9.77
N ASP A 162 17.24 -20.45 8.97
CA ASP A 162 18.29 -19.49 9.34
C ASP A 162 17.84 -18.60 10.50
N LEU A 163 16.54 -18.33 10.59
CA LEU A 163 15.90 -17.63 11.69
C LEU A 163 14.55 -18.26 12.01
N ALA A 164 14.24 -18.39 13.31
CA ALA A 164 12.95 -18.83 13.76
C ALA A 164 12.31 -17.78 14.69
N LEU A 165 11.06 -17.44 14.41
CA LEU A 165 10.27 -16.49 15.17
C LEU A 165 9.14 -17.24 15.87
N ASP A 166 8.98 -16.97 17.17
CA ASP A 166 8.04 -17.66 18.05
C ASP A 166 6.65 -16.99 18.00
N CYS A 167 5.68 -17.72 17.45
CA CYS A 167 4.25 -17.38 17.41
C CYS A 167 3.45 -18.16 18.45
N SER A 168 4.09 -18.82 19.45
CA SER A 168 3.40 -19.67 20.41
C SER A 168 2.33 -18.92 21.20
N VAL A 169 1.26 -19.64 21.53
CA VAL A 169 0.12 -19.14 22.31
C VAL A 169 -0.13 -20.05 23.50
N ALA A 170 -0.70 -19.47 24.55
CA ALA A 170 -1.04 -20.23 25.75
C ALA A 170 -2.12 -21.28 25.49
N GLN A 171 -3.10 -20.91 24.68
CA GLN A 171 -4.24 -21.74 24.32
C GLN A 171 -4.89 -21.21 23.04
N GLU A 172 -5.54 -22.09 22.32
CA GLU A 172 -6.48 -21.70 21.27
C GLU A 172 -7.81 -21.28 21.87
N ALA A 173 -8.51 -20.34 21.20
CA ALA A 173 -9.82 -19.94 21.64
C ALA A 173 -10.89 -20.97 21.27
N GLY A 174 -11.96 -21.00 22.05
CA GLY A 174 -13.08 -21.93 21.88
C GLY A 174 -13.07 -23.07 22.90
N THR A 175 -14.22 -23.76 22.98
CA THR A 175 -14.50 -24.77 24.05
C THR A 175 -13.58 -25.99 23.96
N LEU A 176 -13.18 -26.37 22.75
CA LEU A 176 -12.35 -27.56 22.53
C LEU A 176 -10.85 -27.21 22.41
N GLY A 177 -10.48 -25.94 22.21
CA GLY A 177 -9.09 -25.52 22.02
C GLY A 177 -8.39 -26.16 20.82
N LEU A 178 -9.14 -26.67 19.83
CA LEU A 178 -8.60 -27.39 18.67
C LEU A 178 -8.50 -26.55 17.40
N ALA A 179 -9.41 -25.58 17.24
CA ALA A 179 -9.41 -24.74 16.06
C ALA A 179 -8.30 -23.69 16.17
N PRO A 180 -7.40 -23.56 15.18
CA PRO A 180 -6.45 -22.47 15.14
C PRO A 180 -7.16 -21.13 15.10
N THR A 181 -6.98 -20.33 16.14
CA THR A 181 -7.57 -19.01 16.38
C THR A 181 -6.48 -18.06 16.88
N ALA A 182 -6.12 -18.14 18.15
CA ALA A 182 -5.06 -17.34 18.74
C ALA A 182 -3.71 -17.53 18.02
N SER A 183 -3.35 -18.75 17.62
CA SER A 183 -2.14 -19.03 16.87
C SER A 183 -2.12 -18.37 15.48
N THR A 184 -3.25 -18.40 14.76
CA THR A 184 -3.34 -17.73 13.45
C THR A 184 -3.35 -16.20 13.58
N THR A 185 -3.98 -15.68 14.63
CA THR A 185 -3.99 -14.24 14.95
C THR A 185 -2.58 -13.73 15.29
N THR A 186 -1.80 -14.48 16.08
CA THR A 186 -0.40 -14.12 16.38
C THR A 186 0.50 -14.20 15.15
N MET A 187 0.36 -15.23 14.31
CA MET A 187 1.11 -15.32 13.04
C MET A 187 0.79 -14.14 12.12
N LEU A 188 -0.48 -13.77 12.02
CA LEU A 188 -0.89 -12.61 11.23
C LEU A 188 -0.27 -11.32 11.76
N ALA A 189 -0.38 -11.06 13.06
CA ALA A 189 0.16 -9.88 13.70
C ALA A 189 1.69 -9.77 13.58
N LEU A 190 2.41 -10.89 13.73
CA LEU A 190 3.87 -10.91 13.54
C LEU A 190 4.24 -10.66 12.08
N GLY A 191 3.49 -11.21 11.13
CA GLY A 191 3.68 -10.94 9.70
C GLY A 191 3.46 -9.47 9.34
N ASP A 192 2.43 -8.85 9.91
CA ASP A 192 2.17 -7.41 9.75
C ASP A 192 3.27 -6.57 10.40
N ALA A 193 3.75 -6.95 11.59
CA ALA A 193 4.86 -6.28 12.25
C ALA A 193 6.14 -6.31 11.41
N LEU A 194 6.47 -7.47 10.80
CA LEU A 194 7.59 -7.59 9.87
C LEU A 194 7.42 -6.69 8.64
N ALA A 195 6.22 -6.68 8.02
CA ALA A 195 5.96 -5.88 6.84
C ALA A 195 6.05 -4.38 7.13
N MET A 196 5.50 -3.92 8.26
CA MET A 196 5.56 -2.52 8.67
C MET A 196 6.99 -2.08 9.03
N ALA A 197 7.71 -2.88 9.81
CA ALA A 197 9.12 -2.59 10.16
C ALA A 197 10.01 -2.55 8.90
N LEU A 198 9.74 -3.42 7.93
CA LEU A 198 10.46 -3.45 6.65
C LEU A 198 10.12 -2.22 5.79
N ALA A 199 8.85 -1.81 5.74
CA ALA A 199 8.42 -0.60 5.03
C ALA A 199 9.08 0.65 5.63
N GLU A 200 9.09 0.80 6.95
CA GLU A 200 9.77 1.88 7.64
C GLU A 200 11.28 1.88 7.34
N LYS A 201 11.92 0.72 7.42
CA LYS A 201 13.35 0.57 7.12
C LYS A 201 13.71 0.90 5.67
N ARG A 202 12.78 0.70 4.72
CA ARG A 202 12.92 1.06 3.30
C ARG A 202 12.60 2.54 3.03
N GLY A 203 12.11 3.28 4.02
CA GLY A 203 11.65 4.67 3.86
C GLY A 203 10.39 4.78 3.02
N PHE A 204 9.52 3.76 3.05
CA PHE A 204 8.24 3.73 2.32
C PHE A 204 7.32 4.85 2.79
N LYS A 205 6.82 5.65 1.85
CA LYS A 205 6.04 6.86 2.12
C LYS A 205 4.58 6.70 1.68
N GLU A 206 3.76 7.66 2.10
CA GLU A 206 2.36 7.74 1.71
C GLU A 206 2.18 7.83 0.18
N GLU A 207 3.09 8.53 -0.50
CA GLU A 207 3.12 8.64 -1.96
C GLU A 207 3.36 7.28 -2.63
N ASP A 208 4.24 6.45 -2.07
CA ASP A 208 4.52 5.11 -2.57
C ASP A 208 3.29 4.21 -2.41
N PHE A 209 2.59 4.34 -1.26
CA PHE A 209 1.35 3.61 -1.01
C PHE A 209 0.26 4.01 -2.02
N ALA A 210 0.12 5.30 -2.31
CA ALA A 210 -0.82 5.79 -3.31
C ALA A 210 -0.55 5.24 -4.71
N ASN A 211 0.72 5.20 -5.11
CA ASN A 211 1.15 4.67 -6.41
C ASN A 211 0.82 3.17 -6.55
N LEU A 212 0.89 2.41 -5.45
CA LEU A 212 0.54 0.98 -5.44
C LEU A 212 -0.97 0.73 -5.34
N HIS A 213 -1.77 1.74 -4.96
CA HIS A 213 -3.22 1.64 -4.77
C HIS A 213 -4.01 2.69 -5.58
N PRO A 214 -3.83 2.77 -6.90
CA PRO A 214 -4.42 3.85 -7.71
C PRO A 214 -5.95 3.88 -7.67
N GLY A 215 -6.60 2.76 -7.43
CA GLY A 215 -8.06 2.65 -7.30
C GLY A 215 -8.61 2.98 -5.90
N GLY A 216 -7.76 3.14 -4.89
CA GLY A 216 -8.18 3.42 -3.51
C GLY A 216 -8.43 4.91 -3.25
N LYS A 217 -9.22 5.22 -2.20
CA LYS A 217 -9.48 6.63 -1.79
C LYS A 217 -8.19 7.43 -1.57
N LEU A 218 -7.18 6.83 -0.95
CA LEU A 218 -5.90 7.48 -0.70
C LEU A 218 -5.11 7.71 -2.00
N GLY A 219 -5.06 6.73 -2.90
CA GLY A 219 -4.42 6.87 -4.21
C GLY A 219 -5.03 8.02 -5.03
N LYS A 220 -6.36 8.12 -5.00
CA LYS A 220 -7.10 9.20 -5.65
C LYS A 220 -6.79 10.59 -5.04
N ARG A 221 -6.69 10.68 -3.70
CA ARG A 221 -6.35 11.93 -2.98
C ARG A 221 -4.93 12.40 -3.22
N LEU A 222 -3.99 11.48 -3.45
CA LEU A 222 -2.60 11.75 -3.72
C LEU A 222 -2.26 11.76 -5.22
N ALA A 223 -3.28 11.65 -6.10
CA ALA A 223 -3.10 11.84 -7.53
C ALA A 223 -2.49 13.21 -7.81
N ARG A 224 -1.50 13.26 -8.68
CA ARG A 224 -0.92 14.53 -9.15
C ARG A 224 -1.75 15.09 -10.29
N VAL A 225 -1.71 16.41 -10.44
CA VAL A 225 -2.41 17.11 -11.54
C VAL A 225 -2.01 16.53 -12.90
N GLU A 226 -0.76 16.12 -13.09
CA GLU A 226 -0.27 15.52 -14.35
C GLU A 226 -1.01 14.24 -14.76
N SER A 227 -1.56 13.48 -13.82
CA SER A 227 -2.30 12.24 -14.11
C SER A 227 -3.77 12.49 -14.47
N LEU A 228 -4.28 13.70 -14.24
CA LEU A 228 -5.69 14.08 -14.41
C LEU A 228 -5.89 15.19 -15.45
N MET A 229 -4.84 15.93 -15.79
CA MET A 229 -4.96 17.07 -16.70
C MET A 229 -5.15 16.64 -18.17
N HIS A 230 -5.86 17.44 -18.91
CA HIS A 230 -5.91 17.37 -20.37
C HIS A 230 -4.64 17.99 -20.96
N THR A 231 -4.08 17.37 -22.00
CA THR A 231 -2.84 17.79 -22.66
C THR A 231 -2.98 17.81 -24.18
N GLY A 232 -2.05 18.47 -24.88
CA GLY A 232 -2.01 18.50 -26.34
C GLY A 232 -3.31 19.00 -26.97
N ASP A 233 -3.82 18.27 -27.95
CA ASP A 233 -5.04 18.63 -28.67
C ASP A 233 -6.32 18.65 -27.81
N ALA A 234 -6.29 18.12 -26.61
CA ALA A 234 -7.44 18.19 -25.69
C ALA A 234 -7.53 19.56 -24.98
N VAL A 235 -6.48 20.35 -24.98
CA VAL A 235 -6.46 21.68 -24.36
C VAL A 235 -7.12 22.70 -25.30
N PRO A 236 -8.21 23.40 -24.86
CA PRO A 236 -8.78 24.51 -25.62
C PRO A 236 -7.80 25.69 -25.63
N GLN A 237 -7.37 26.10 -26.82
CA GLN A 237 -6.31 27.08 -26.97
C GLN A 237 -6.60 28.00 -28.16
N VAL A 238 -6.44 29.31 -27.95
CA VAL A 238 -6.51 30.34 -28.97
C VAL A 238 -5.35 31.33 -28.81
N THR A 239 -5.16 32.19 -29.81
CA THR A 239 -4.17 33.29 -29.75
C THR A 239 -4.85 34.62 -29.42
N PRO A 240 -4.13 35.64 -28.94
CA PRO A 240 -4.69 36.95 -28.59
C PRO A 240 -5.56 37.61 -29.68
N PRO A 241 -5.22 37.59 -30.99
CA PRO A 241 -6.03 38.20 -32.04
C PRO A 241 -7.24 37.36 -32.49
N THR A 242 -7.45 36.16 -31.91
CA THR A 242 -8.57 35.28 -32.28
C THR A 242 -9.89 35.97 -31.98
N ARG A 243 -10.84 36.01 -32.93
CA ARG A 243 -12.18 36.58 -32.73
C ARG A 243 -13.08 35.68 -31.87
N MET A 244 -13.99 36.29 -31.16
CA MET A 244 -14.89 35.60 -30.23
C MET A 244 -15.70 34.45 -30.84
N PRO A 245 -16.19 34.47 -32.09
CA PRO A 245 -16.83 33.27 -32.66
C PRO A 245 -15.94 32.04 -32.67
N ASP A 246 -14.64 32.22 -33.02
CA ASP A 246 -13.70 31.12 -33.03
C ASP A 246 -13.30 30.69 -31.61
N VAL A 247 -13.21 31.61 -30.64
CA VAL A 247 -13.03 31.30 -29.22
C VAL A 247 -14.19 30.44 -28.71
N ILE A 248 -15.45 30.83 -29.03
CA ILE A 248 -16.66 30.08 -28.64
C ILE A 248 -16.65 28.69 -29.29
N TYR A 249 -16.28 28.61 -30.56
CA TYR A 249 -16.17 27.34 -31.27
C TYR A 249 -15.17 26.41 -30.60
N GLU A 250 -13.94 26.89 -30.28
CA GLU A 250 -12.91 26.09 -29.60
C GLU A 250 -13.36 25.65 -28.21
N MET A 251 -13.97 26.54 -27.43
CA MET A 251 -14.53 26.22 -26.11
C MET A 251 -15.59 25.13 -26.20
N SER A 252 -16.52 25.23 -27.13
CA SER A 252 -17.62 24.28 -27.35
C SER A 252 -17.10 22.93 -27.85
N ARG A 253 -16.10 22.94 -28.74
CA ARG A 253 -15.48 21.74 -29.30
C ARG A 253 -14.80 20.90 -28.22
N LYS A 254 -14.10 21.54 -27.29
CA LYS A 254 -13.33 20.87 -26.23
C LYS A 254 -14.14 20.59 -24.96
N LYS A 255 -15.29 21.21 -24.78
CA LYS A 255 -16.29 20.93 -23.71
C LYS A 255 -15.76 21.13 -22.27
N LEU A 256 -14.77 21.99 -22.07
CA LEU A 256 -14.20 22.29 -20.75
C LEU A 256 -14.73 23.61 -20.15
N GLY A 257 -15.64 24.32 -20.84
CA GLY A 257 -16.21 25.58 -20.36
C GLY A 257 -15.21 26.72 -20.18
N ILE A 258 -14.02 26.58 -20.75
CA ILE A 258 -12.91 27.53 -20.70
C ILE A 258 -12.06 27.42 -21.97
N THR A 259 -11.40 28.52 -22.34
CA THR A 259 -10.37 28.54 -23.40
C THR A 259 -9.15 29.28 -22.89
N THR A 260 -7.98 28.74 -23.10
CA THR A 260 -6.71 29.40 -22.79
C THR A 260 -6.29 30.31 -23.93
N VAL A 261 -5.74 31.50 -23.60
CA VAL A 261 -5.18 32.42 -24.58
C VAL A 261 -3.65 32.35 -24.45
N VAL A 262 -3.00 32.01 -25.54
CA VAL A 262 -1.55 31.69 -25.55
C VAL A 262 -0.84 32.50 -26.61
N GLU A 263 0.26 33.14 -26.25
CA GLU A 263 1.16 33.80 -27.16
C GLU A 263 2.46 32.99 -27.28
N GLY A 264 2.71 32.40 -28.44
CA GLY A 264 3.73 31.37 -28.59
C GLY A 264 3.40 30.14 -27.77
N HIS A 265 4.07 29.95 -26.64
CA HIS A 265 3.80 28.89 -25.66
C HIS A 265 3.42 29.44 -24.27
N GLN A 266 3.40 30.77 -24.12
CA GLN A 266 3.13 31.43 -22.85
C GLN A 266 1.64 31.64 -22.67
N LEU A 267 1.15 31.25 -21.48
CA LEU A 267 -0.23 31.54 -21.09
C LEU A 267 -0.37 33.01 -20.75
N VAL A 268 -1.17 33.76 -21.52
CA VAL A 268 -1.40 35.21 -21.30
C VAL A 268 -2.78 35.49 -20.71
N GLY A 269 -3.74 34.56 -20.85
CA GLY A 269 -5.05 34.74 -20.29
C GLY A 269 -5.93 33.49 -20.43
N VAL A 270 -7.17 33.60 -19.92
CA VAL A 270 -8.22 32.59 -20.09
C VAL A 270 -9.56 33.28 -20.33
N ILE A 271 -10.46 32.60 -21.02
CA ILE A 271 -11.86 33.01 -21.21
C ILE A 271 -12.74 31.86 -20.78
N SER A 272 -13.57 32.06 -19.76
CA SER A 272 -14.52 31.09 -19.26
C SER A 272 -15.94 31.33 -19.77
N ASP A 273 -16.84 30.34 -19.63
CA ASP A 273 -18.28 30.51 -19.90
C ASP A 273 -18.89 31.67 -19.10
N GLY A 274 -18.38 31.90 -17.89
CA GLY A 274 -18.79 33.03 -17.05
C GLY A 274 -18.35 34.37 -17.63
N ASP A 275 -17.13 34.43 -18.19
CA ASP A 275 -16.65 35.66 -18.87
C ASP A 275 -17.46 35.93 -20.11
N LEU A 276 -17.75 34.90 -20.91
CA LEU A 276 -18.56 35.01 -22.10
C LEU A 276 -20.00 35.55 -21.80
N ARG A 277 -20.61 35.04 -20.72
CA ARG A 277 -21.94 35.54 -20.30
C ARG A 277 -21.92 37.04 -19.94
N ARG A 278 -20.92 37.44 -19.10
CA ARG A 278 -20.76 38.85 -18.72
C ARG A 278 -20.46 39.75 -19.92
N LEU A 279 -19.71 39.25 -20.88
CA LEU A 279 -19.40 39.95 -22.10
C LEU A 279 -20.67 40.20 -22.96
N LEU A 280 -21.49 39.18 -23.14
CA LEU A 280 -22.77 39.27 -23.87
C LEU A 280 -23.77 40.19 -23.16
N GLU A 281 -23.81 40.17 -21.83
CA GLU A 281 -24.64 41.10 -21.04
C GLU A 281 -24.22 42.55 -21.24
N LYS A 282 -22.91 42.82 -21.34
CA LYS A 282 -22.36 44.17 -21.45
C LYS A 282 -22.40 44.73 -22.86
N HIS A 283 -22.11 43.95 -23.89
CA HIS A 283 -21.92 44.35 -25.27
C HIS A 283 -22.95 43.82 -26.26
N GLY A 284 -23.86 42.97 -25.80
CA GLY A 284 -24.85 42.33 -26.67
C GLY A 284 -24.17 41.54 -27.81
N LYS A 285 -24.67 41.71 -29.02
CA LYS A 285 -24.13 41.05 -30.22
C LYS A 285 -22.75 41.58 -30.65
N ASP A 286 -22.40 42.80 -30.27
CA ASP A 286 -21.11 43.43 -30.61
C ASP A 286 -19.93 42.68 -29.87
N ALA A 287 -20.27 41.88 -28.85
CA ALA A 287 -19.31 40.98 -28.20
C ALA A 287 -18.62 40.03 -29.20
N LEU A 288 -19.26 39.67 -30.29
CA LEU A 288 -18.75 38.73 -31.29
C LEU A 288 -17.66 39.38 -32.19
N ASP A 289 -17.59 40.70 -32.23
CA ASP A 289 -16.57 41.42 -33.00
C ASP A 289 -15.25 41.61 -32.22
N LEU A 290 -15.28 41.39 -30.93
CA LEU A 290 -14.11 41.49 -30.06
C LEU A 290 -13.11 40.36 -30.27
N THR A 291 -11.89 40.58 -29.84
CA THR A 291 -10.80 39.59 -29.86
C THR A 291 -10.62 38.92 -28.50
N ALA A 292 -9.94 37.78 -28.46
CA ALA A 292 -9.60 37.08 -27.22
C ALA A 292 -8.80 37.97 -26.26
N GLU A 293 -7.88 38.83 -26.76
CA GLU A 293 -7.08 39.76 -25.94
C GLU A 293 -7.95 40.79 -25.21
N GLU A 294 -9.02 41.26 -25.88
CA GLU A 294 -9.92 42.26 -25.31
C GLU A 294 -10.87 41.66 -24.26
N CYS A 295 -11.10 40.33 -24.32
CA CYS A 295 -12.09 39.63 -23.51
C CYS A 295 -11.47 38.75 -22.42
N MET A 296 -10.18 38.40 -22.51
CA MET A 296 -9.56 37.45 -21.58
C MET A 296 -9.39 38.02 -20.17
N THR A 297 -9.49 37.15 -19.18
CA THR A 297 -8.99 37.40 -17.84
C THR A 297 -7.47 37.23 -17.87
N LYS A 298 -6.74 38.33 -17.68
CA LYS A 298 -5.26 38.36 -17.62
C LYS A 298 -4.77 37.78 -16.27
N ASN A 299 -3.59 37.18 -16.27
CA ASN A 299 -2.97 36.54 -15.09
C ASN A 299 -3.91 35.53 -14.41
N PRO A 300 -4.38 34.51 -15.14
CA PRO A 300 -5.27 33.52 -14.58
C PRO A 300 -4.61 32.72 -13.45
N ARG A 301 -5.45 32.12 -12.60
CA ARG A 301 -4.95 31.19 -11.61
C ARG A 301 -4.43 29.94 -12.30
N THR A 302 -3.23 29.54 -11.93
CA THR A 302 -2.52 28.39 -12.52
C THR A 302 -2.10 27.39 -11.44
N ILE A 303 -1.71 26.21 -11.87
CA ILE A 303 -1.18 25.17 -11.00
C ILE A 303 -0.01 24.46 -11.71
N SER A 304 0.91 23.88 -10.94
CA SER A 304 1.97 23.03 -11.50
C SER A 304 1.46 21.61 -11.69
N ARG A 305 1.94 20.92 -12.72
CA ARG A 305 1.66 19.50 -12.97
C ARG A 305 2.08 18.60 -11.79
N ALA A 306 3.09 19.00 -11.03
CA ALA A 306 3.62 18.25 -9.89
C ALA A 306 2.81 18.42 -8.60
N GLU A 307 1.87 19.36 -8.54
CA GLU A 307 1.01 19.54 -7.37
C GLU A 307 -0.05 18.42 -7.26
N PHE A 308 -0.57 18.20 -6.06
CA PHE A 308 -1.62 17.22 -5.84
C PHE A 308 -2.99 17.69 -6.33
N ALA A 309 -3.84 16.75 -6.72
CA ALA A 309 -5.21 17.00 -7.12
C ALA A 309 -6.03 17.71 -6.02
N THR A 310 -5.73 17.43 -4.75
CA THR A 310 -6.32 18.13 -3.59
C THR A 310 -5.96 19.62 -3.56
N ALA A 311 -4.75 19.99 -3.96
CA ALA A 311 -4.36 21.41 -4.08
C ALA A 311 -5.08 22.10 -5.23
N ALA A 312 -5.30 21.38 -6.36
CA ALA A 312 -6.10 21.90 -7.47
C ALA A 312 -7.55 22.17 -7.02
N LEU A 313 -8.17 21.20 -6.31
CA LEU A 313 -9.52 21.36 -5.77
C LEU A 313 -9.62 22.55 -4.81
N ALA A 314 -8.74 22.64 -3.82
CA ALA A 314 -8.74 23.74 -2.87
C ALA A 314 -8.60 25.11 -3.58
N LYS A 315 -7.71 25.21 -4.58
CA LYS A 315 -7.53 26.44 -5.38
C LYS A 315 -8.76 26.78 -6.22
N MET A 316 -9.47 25.78 -6.76
CA MET A 316 -10.73 25.97 -7.48
C MET A 316 -11.84 26.45 -6.54
N GLU A 317 -11.99 25.87 -5.37
CA GLU A 317 -13.00 26.26 -4.36
C GLU A 317 -12.76 27.67 -3.83
N GLU A 318 -11.52 27.99 -3.44
CA GLU A 318 -11.13 29.31 -2.92
C GLU A 318 -11.43 30.42 -3.93
N ASN A 319 -11.17 30.19 -5.21
CA ASN A 319 -11.34 31.18 -6.28
C ASN A 319 -12.68 31.06 -6.99
N LYS A 320 -13.56 30.10 -6.61
CA LYS A 320 -14.88 29.83 -7.22
C LYS A 320 -14.79 29.62 -8.74
N ILE A 321 -13.80 28.85 -9.17
CA ILE A 321 -13.54 28.48 -10.57
C ILE A 321 -13.60 26.97 -10.73
N THR A 322 -13.89 26.50 -11.94
CA THR A 322 -14.03 25.08 -12.27
C THR A 322 -12.87 24.51 -13.06
N SER A 323 -11.89 25.35 -13.42
CA SER A 323 -10.75 24.92 -14.23
C SER A 323 -9.49 25.69 -13.83
N LEU A 324 -8.35 25.03 -13.94
CA LEU A 324 -7.02 25.64 -13.75
C LEU A 324 -6.15 25.31 -14.94
N ALA A 325 -5.50 26.32 -15.51
CA ALA A 325 -4.43 26.11 -16.45
C ALA A 325 -3.20 25.55 -15.75
N VAL A 326 -2.60 24.52 -16.32
CA VAL A 326 -1.38 23.90 -15.81
C VAL A 326 -0.20 24.47 -16.56
N VAL A 327 0.75 25.04 -15.82
CA VAL A 327 1.93 25.69 -16.41
C VAL A 327 3.22 25.18 -15.79
N ASP A 328 4.32 25.28 -16.55
CA ASP A 328 5.67 25.05 -16.06
C ASP A 328 6.19 26.23 -15.22
N GLY A 329 7.41 26.11 -14.67
CA GLY A 329 8.06 27.17 -13.89
C GLY A 329 8.36 28.44 -14.68
N GLY A 330 8.25 28.41 -16.00
CA GLY A 330 8.42 29.55 -16.91
C GLY A 330 7.11 30.15 -17.41
N GLY A 331 5.92 29.65 -16.94
CA GLY A 331 4.61 30.12 -17.38
C GLY A 331 4.14 29.57 -18.72
N ARG A 332 4.80 28.56 -19.26
CA ARG A 332 4.35 27.86 -20.48
C ARG A 332 3.17 26.94 -20.17
N LEU A 333 2.16 26.96 -21.03
CA LEU A 333 1.01 26.11 -20.91
C LEU A 333 1.39 24.65 -21.18
N GLU A 334 1.16 23.78 -20.20
CA GLU A 334 1.34 22.32 -20.31
C GLU A 334 0.01 21.56 -20.42
N GLY A 335 -1.07 22.12 -19.89
CA GLY A 335 -2.37 21.46 -19.87
C GLY A 335 -3.46 22.28 -19.20
N ILE A 336 -4.57 21.62 -18.95
CA ILE A 336 -5.70 22.16 -18.17
C ILE A 336 -6.31 21.04 -17.32
N VAL A 337 -6.68 21.34 -16.09
CA VAL A 337 -7.43 20.43 -15.22
C VAL A 337 -8.79 21.04 -14.91
N HIS A 338 -9.84 20.24 -15.04
CA HIS A 338 -11.22 20.64 -14.79
C HIS A 338 -11.78 19.95 -13.55
N LEU A 339 -12.73 20.58 -12.87
CA LEU A 339 -13.36 20.04 -11.65
C LEU A 339 -13.93 18.63 -11.84
N HIS A 340 -14.51 18.33 -13.01
CA HIS A 340 -15.02 17.00 -13.32
C HIS A 340 -13.95 15.90 -13.35
N ASP A 341 -12.71 16.24 -13.67
CA ASP A 341 -11.59 15.30 -13.64
C ASP A 341 -11.25 14.90 -12.19
N LEU A 342 -11.52 15.81 -11.25
CA LEU A 342 -11.31 15.60 -9.81
C LEU A 342 -12.45 14.81 -9.15
N TRP A 343 -13.70 14.85 -9.70
CA TRP A 343 -14.83 14.09 -9.15
C TRP A 343 -14.63 12.58 -9.19
N GLY A 344 -13.96 12.07 -10.22
CA GLY A 344 -13.58 10.66 -10.28
C GLY A 344 -12.67 10.20 -9.13
N THR A 345 -12.14 11.15 -8.36
CA THR A 345 -11.24 10.87 -7.22
C THR A 345 -11.97 10.75 -5.87
N GLU A 346 -13.31 10.84 -5.82
CA GLU A 346 -14.11 10.79 -4.56
C GLU A 346 -13.61 11.77 -3.48
N MET A 347 -13.13 12.95 -3.87
CA MET A 347 -12.62 13.97 -2.95
C MET A 347 -13.72 14.91 -2.43
N MET A 348 -14.97 14.75 -2.92
CA MET A 348 -16.15 15.47 -2.44
C MET A 348 -17.06 14.56 -1.64
#